data_82e59d8b7d333cbe40123242860fb755
#
_entry.id   82e59d8b7d333cbe40123242860fb755
#
_cell.length_a   1.000
_cell.length_b   1.000
_cell.length_c   1.000
_cell.angle_alpha   90.00
_cell.angle_beta   90.00
_cell.angle_gamma   90.00
#
_symmetry.space_group_name_H-M   'P 1'
#
loop_
_entity.id
_entity.type
_entity.pdbx_description
1 polymer ?
#
loop_
_entity_poly.entity_id
_entity_poly.type
_entity_poly.pdbx_seq_one_letter_code
_entity_poly.pdbx_strand_id
1 'polypeptide(L)'
;MSLNKFSELFVDLDSSNSTNNKIEVLKKYFLSNRPIDNAWTIYLLTGKNNKRFVSGRYLRDLFSEVYDYPQWLIDTCYLKVGDSAEVITLLLKNKNASQAQKIHKISLNELLSKILPELSKLNEEEKKLRIKKVWETLPAENHLTFNKILTGTFRVGVSVGLITKSIAKLINIDEEIISHRLMGDFKPSINAYEFLFNRNINLEELNSKPFPFLLANTFEDKIFKDSINDFQFEWKYDGIRIQVIKRSGNLSLWTRGQELVNKSFPELVEKMSSIKDDFVLDGELLVWNFKNQVAMDFSFMQKRINRKSPTRSIQKKYPIIFIAYD
;
A
#
# COMPACT_ATOMS: atom_id res chain seq x y z
N MET A 1 -10.66 -12.15 -19.67
CA MET A 1 -9.41 -11.38 -19.81
C MET A 1 -9.02 -10.77 -18.48
N SER A 2 -7.87 -10.13 -18.33
CA SER A 2 -7.31 -9.80 -17.03
C SER A 2 -8.11 -8.81 -16.19
N LEU A 3 -8.84 -7.86 -16.80
CA LEU A 3 -9.70 -6.95 -16.03
C LEU A 3 -10.86 -7.69 -15.34
N ASN A 4 -11.52 -8.62 -16.03
CA ASN A 4 -12.57 -9.45 -15.40
C ASN A 4 -12.03 -10.23 -14.21
N LYS A 5 -10.88 -10.91 -14.40
CA LYS A 5 -10.23 -11.64 -13.31
C LYS A 5 -9.84 -10.75 -12.15
N PHE A 6 -9.45 -9.51 -12.43
CA PHE A 6 -9.15 -8.54 -11.38
C PHE A 6 -10.42 -8.06 -10.65
N SER A 7 -11.54 -7.90 -11.38
CA SER A 7 -12.83 -7.59 -10.77
C SER A 7 -13.36 -8.75 -9.90
N GLU A 8 -13.18 -9.99 -10.35
CA GLU A 8 -13.46 -11.19 -9.55
C GLU A 8 -12.59 -11.23 -8.29
N LEU A 9 -11.27 -10.99 -8.44
CA LEU A 9 -10.36 -10.89 -7.30
C LEU A 9 -10.83 -9.83 -6.28
N PHE A 10 -11.29 -8.67 -6.77
CA PHE A 10 -11.79 -7.60 -5.90
C PHE A 10 -12.96 -8.09 -5.05
N VAL A 11 -13.93 -8.75 -5.67
CA VAL A 11 -15.11 -9.30 -4.98
C VAL A 11 -14.71 -10.39 -3.99
N ASP A 12 -13.84 -11.30 -4.38
CA ASP A 12 -13.36 -12.40 -3.52
C ASP A 12 -12.62 -11.89 -2.28
N LEU A 13 -11.79 -10.84 -2.44
CA LEU A 13 -11.06 -10.22 -1.34
C LEU A 13 -11.98 -9.44 -0.38
N ASP A 14 -13.01 -8.80 -0.91
CA ASP A 14 -13.96 -8.02 -0.11
C ASP A 14 -14.94 -8.92 0.66
N SER A 15 -15.29 -10.06 0.08
CA SER A 15 -16.25 -11.02 0.67
C SER A 15 -15.70 -11.78 1.88
N SER A 16 -14.39 -11.79 2.14
CA SER A 16 -13.75 -12.57 3.19
C SER A 16 -13.02 -11.72 4.20
N ASN A 17 -13.25 -11.98 5.50
CA ASN A 17 -12.45 -11.42 6.59
C ASN A 17 -11.27 -12.32 7.00
N SER A 18 -11.20 -13.56 6.50
CA SER A 18 -10.14 -14.50 6.82
C SER A 18 -8.84 -14.18 6.09
N THR A 19 -7.78 -13.90 6.83
CA THR A 19 -6.43 -13.66 6.30
C THR A 19 -5.94 -14.85 5.45
N ASN A 20 -6.14 -16.08 5.91
CA ASN A 20 -5.71 -17.27 5.17
C ASN A 20 -6.47 -17.44 3.86
N ASN A 21 -7.77 -17.18 3.86
CA ASN A 21 -8.57 -17.24 2.64
C ASN A 21 -8.09 -16.18 1.61
N LYS A 22 -7.85 -14.95 2.05
CA LYS A 22 -7.30 -13.89 1.18
C LYS A 22 -5.94 -14.27 0.58
N ILE A 23 -5.09 -14.94 1.34
CA ILE A 23 -3.80 -15.44 0.85
C ILE A 23 -4.01 -16.45 -0.28
N GLU A 24 -4.88 -17.44 -0.11
CA GLU A 24 -5.12 -18.46 -1.13
C GLU A 24 -5.77 -17.86 -2.40
N VAL A 25 -6.69 -16.91 -2.24
CA VAL A 25 -7.29 -16.17 -3.36
C VAL A 25 -6.20 -15.41 -4.16
N LEU A 26 -5.31 -14.69 -3.47
CA LEU A 26 -4.19 -13.97 -4.12
C LEU A 26 -3.23 -14.92 -4.82
N LYS A 27 -2.85 -16.05 -4.20
CA LYS A 27 -1.98 -17.06 -4.81
C LYS A 27 -2.58 -17.61 -6.10
N LYS A 28 -3.87 -18.00 -6.07
CA LYS A 28 -4.59 -18.50 -7.25
C LYS A 28 -4.62 -17.45 -8.36
N TYR A 29 -4.85 -16.19 -8.00
CA TYR A 29 -4.86 -15.08 -8.94
C TYR A 29 -3.50 -14.90 -9.61
N PHE A 30 -2.40 -14.83 -8.85
CA PHE A 30 -1.05 -14.64 -9.39
C PHE A 30 -0.60 -15.79 -10.32
N LEU A 31 -1.03 -17.02 -10.06
CA LEU A 31 -0.75 -18.16 -10.93
C LEU A 31 -1.52 -18.13 -12.26
N SER A 32 -2.69 -17.51 -12.29
CA SER A 32 -3.61 -17.60 -13.42
C SER A 32 -3.55 -16.40 -14.38
N ASN A 33 -2.74 -15.38 -14.09
CA ASN A 33 -2.68 -14.14 -14.85
C ASN A 33 -1.30 -13.88 -15.46
N ARG A 34 -1.26 -12.94 -16.41
CA ARG A 34 -0.02 -12.53 -17.06
C ARG A 34 0.87 -11.74 -16.09
N PRO A 35 2.21 -11.84 -16.20
CA PRO A 35 3.16 -11.11 -15.37
C PRO A 35 2.88 -9.61 -15.24
N ILE A 36 2.61 -8.93 -16.35
CA ILE A 36 2.33 -7.49 -16.36
C ILE A 36 1.03 -7.12 -15.62
N ASP A 37 -0.02 -7.94 -15.74
CA ASP A 37 -1.28 -7.70 -15.03
C ASP A 37 -1.12 -7.97 -13.52
N ASN A 38 -0.30 -8.96 -13.14
CA ASN A 38 0.07 -9.21 -11.74
C ASN A 38 0.87 -8.03 -11.16
N ALA A 39 1.80 -7.46 -11.93
CA ALA A 39 2.55 -6.26 -11.50
C ALA A 39 1.62 -5.08 -11.23
N TRP A 40 0.64 -4.83 -12.10
CA TRP A 40 -0.36 -3.79 -11.89
C TRP A 40 -1.27 -4.09 -10.69
N THR A 41 -1.66 -5.35 -10.50
CA THR A 41 -2.46 -5.77 -9.33
C THR A 41 -1.73 -5.49 -8.03
N ILE A 42 -0.45 -5.87 -7.94
CA ILE A 42 0.39 -5.58 -6.78
C ILE A 42 0.49 -4.07 -6.54
N TYR A 43 0.70 -3.28 -7.59
CA TYR A 43 0.78 -1.82 -7.50
C TYR A 43 -0.50 -1.19 -6.95
N LEU A 44 -1.68 -1.64 -7.41
CA LEU A 44 -2.98 -1.17 -6.93
C LEU A 44 -3.22 -1.57 -5.47
N LEU A 45 -3.04 -2.86 -5.16
CA LEU A 45 -3.34 -3.41 -3.83
C LEU A 45 -2.37 -2.93 -2.74
N THR A 46 -1.12 -2.61 -3.09
CA THR A 46 -0.14 -2.02 -2.14
C THR A 46 -0.38 -0.54 -1.87
N GLY A 47 -1.42 0.06 -2.46
CA GLY A 47 -1.75 1.47 -2.27
C GLY A 47 -0.73 2.44 -2.85
N LYS A 48 0.18 1.97 -3.72
CA LYS A 48 1.16 2.83 -4.40
C LYS A 48 0.52 3.72 -5.45
N ASN A 49 -0.66 3.35 -5.96
CA ASN A 49 -1.46 4.18 -6.85
C ASN A 49 -2.42 5.07 -6.05
N ASN A 50 -1.97 6.25 -5.67
CA ASN A 50 -2.83 7.27 -5.06
C ASN A 50 -3.33 8.30 -6.10
N LYS A 51 -3.20 8.01 -7.40
CA LYS A 51 -3.62 8.93 -8.45
C LYS A 51 -5.14 8.90 -8.59
N ARG A 52 -5.78 10.01 -8.27
CA ARG A 52 -7.19 10.25 -8.55
C ARG A 52 -7.30 10.89 -9.94
N PHE A 53 -8.03 10.27 -10.85
CA PHE A 53 -8.26 10.80 -12.20
C PHE A 53 -9.46 11.75 -12.21
N VAL A 54 -10.52 11.41 -11.45
CA VAL A 54 -11.68 12.26 -11.22
C VAL A 54 -12.13 12.18 -9.77
N SER A 55 -12.84 13.23 -9.29
CA SER A 55 -13.46 13.19 -7.96
C SER A 55 -14.74 12.34 -7.96
N GLY A 56 -15.13 11.81 -6.78
CA GLY A 56 -16.41 11.11 -6.66
C GLY A 56 -17.61 11.99 -7.01
N ARG A 57 -17.54 13.30 -6.70
CA ARG A 57 -18.56 14.27 -7.10
C ARG A 57 -18.62 14.40 -8.63
N TYR A 58 -17.47 14.60 -9.28
CA TYR A 58 -17.41 14.65 -10.75
C TYR A 58 -18.04 13.42 -11.39
N LEU A 59 -17.79 12.22 -10.85
CA LEU A 59 -18.35 10.99 -11.37
C LEU A 59 -19.90 10.96 -11.27
N ARG A 60 -20.46 11.49 -10.17
CA ARG A 60 -21.92 11.62 -9.99
C ARG A 60 -22.53 12.66 -10.93
N ASP A 61 -21.90 13.84 -11.01
CA ASP A 61 -22.35 14.92 -11.89
C ASP A 61 -22.32 14.49 -13.36
N LEU A 62 -21.25 13.81 -13.78
CA LEU A 62 -21.14 13.22 -15.11
C LEU A 62 -22.25 12.21 -15.40
N PHE A 63 -22.55 11.30 -14.46
CA PHE A 63 -23.61 10.31 -14.66
C PHE A 63 -24.99 10.99 -14.79
N SER A 64 -25.27 12.00 -13.97
CA SER A 64 -26.49 12.83 -14.06
C SER A 64 -26.64 13.42 -15.46
N GLU A 65 -25.61 14.09 -15.95
CA GLU A 65 -25.58 14.76 -17.25
C GLU A 65 -25.74 13.79 -18.42
N VAL A 66 -24.97 12.69 -18.41
CA VAL A 66 -24.91 11.76 -19.55
C VAL A 66 -26.16 10.92 -19.70
N TYR A 67 -26.80 10.57 -18.58
CA TYR A 67 -27.96 9.66 -18.60
C TYR A 67 -29.28 10.33 -18.20
N ASP A 68 -29.28 11.65 -18.05
CA ASP A 68 -30.47 12.46 -17.68
C ASP A 68 -31.13 11.96 -16.38
N TYR A 69 -30.30 11.72 -15.35
CA TYR A 69 -30.78 11.36 -14.02
C TYR A 69 -30.82 12.61 -13.12
N PRO A 70 -31.92 12.82 -12.36
CA PRO A 70 -31.99 13.93 -11.42
C PRO A 70 -30.84 13.89 -10.41
N GLN A 71 -30.10 14.98 -10.26
CA GLN A 71 -28.95 15.08 -9.35
C GLN A 71 -29.32 14.74 -7.91
N TRP A 72 -30.51 15.22 -7.43
CA TRP A 72 -30.98 14.93 -6.09
C TRP A 72 -31.14 13.43 -5.79
N LEU A 73 -31.51 12.63 -6.81
CA LEU A 73 -31.65 11.19 -6.65
C LEU A 73 -30.30 10.52 -6.47
N ILE A 74 -29.29 10.89 -7.28
CA ILE A 74 -27.93 10.39 -7.18
C ILE A 74 -27.30 10.76 -5.83
N ASP A 75 -27.49 11.99 -5.37
CA ASP A 75 -26.98 12.46 -4.09
C ASP A 75 -27.67 11.75 -2.91
N THR A 76 -28.97 11.47 -3.02
CA THR A 76 -29.69 10.65 -2.03
C THR A 76 -29.16 9.22 -1.96
N CYS A 77 -28.91 8.59 -3.12
CA CYS A 77 -28.26 7.28 -3.19
C CYS A 77 -26.87 7.32 -2.55
N TYR A 78 -26.09 8.37 -2.82
CA TYR A 78 -24.76 8.55 -2.23
C TYR A 78 -24.82 8.69 -0.70
N LEU A 79 -25.78 9.44 -0.16
CA LEU A 79 -25.95 9.56 1.29
C LEU A 79 -26.23 8.21 1.98
N LYS A 80 -26.84 7.27 1.26
CA LYS A 80 -27.14 5.93 1.79
C LYS A 80 -25.97 4.94 1.64
N VAL A 81 -25.28 4.98 0.50
CA VAL A 81 -24.21 4.02 0.17
C VAL A 81 -22.83 4.50 0.68
N GLY A 82 -22.59 5.82 0.66
CA GLY A 82 -21.33 6.42 1.09
C GLY A 82 -20.18 6.37 0.08
N ASP A 83 -20.35 5.70 -1.05
CA ASP A 83 -19.32 5.54 -2.08
C ASP A 83 -19.85 5.84 -3.48
N SER A 84 -19.25 6.84 -4.15
CA SER A 84 -19.68 7.27 -5.49
C SER A 84 -19.47 6.22 -6.56
N ALA A 85 -18.39 5.44 -6.49
CA ALA A 85 -18.11 4.39 -7.47
C ALA A 85 -19.15 3.27 -7.41
N GLU A 86 -19.59 2.91 -6.19
CA GLU A 86 -20.65 1.91 -5.99
C GLU A 86 -21.99 2.43 -6.47
N VAL A 87 -22.38 3.65 -6.09
CA VAL A 87 -23.66 4.27 -6.53
C VAL A 87 -23.74 4.26 -8.06
N ILE A 88 -22.74 4.78 -8.74
CA ILE A 88 -22.75 4.84 -10.21
C ILE A 88 -22.77 3.45 -10.83
N THR A 89 -22.06 2.49 -10.24
CA THR A 89 -22.08 1.10 -10.74
C THR A 89 -23.48 0.48 -10.62
N LEU A 90 -24.19 0.70 -9.52
CA LEU A 90 -25.57 0.19 -9.35
C LEU A 90 -26.54 0.84 -10.34
N LEU A 91 -26.41 2.14 -10.55
CA LEU A 91 -27.25 2.86 -11.51
C LEU A 91 -26.97 2.44 -12.97
N LEU A 92 -25.71 2.17 -13.33
CA LEU A 92 -25.32 1.65 -14.65
C LEU A 92 -25.92 0.27 -14.93
N LYS A 93 -26.01 -0.62 -13.93
CA LYS A 93 -26.63 -1.94 -14.10
C LYS A 93 -28.09 -1.85 -14.59
N ASN A 94 -28.85 -0.89 -14.06
CA ASN A 94 -30.24 -0.68 -14.44
C ASN A 94 -30.39 -0.14 -15.88
N LYS A 95 -29.40 0.63 -16.40
CA LYS A 95 -29.44 1.18 -17.77
C LYS A 95 -29.00 0.18 -18.82
N ASN A 96 -27.97 -0.60 -18.55
CA ASN A 96 -27.36 -1.50 -19.55
C ASN A 96 -28.10 -2.82 -19.72
N ALA A 97 -29.12 -3.10 -18.91
CA ALA A 97 -29.95 -4.32 -19.04
C ALA A 97 -30.67 -4.42 -20.40
N SER A 98 -30.77 -3.33 -21.16
CA SER A 98 -31.54 -3.24 -22.39
C SER A 98 -30.72 -3.16 -23.71
N GLN A 99 -29.37 -3.15 -23.63
CA GLN A 99 -28.55 -2.95 -24.83
C GLN A 99 -27.48 -4.03 -24.97
N ALA A 100 -27.65 -4.89 -25.99
CA ALA A 100 -26.57 -5.81 -26.42
C ALA A 100 -25.47 -5.00 -27.15
N GLN A 101 -24.48 -4.48 -26.40
CA GLN A 101 -23.36 -3.72 -26.95
C GLN A 101 -22.16 -4.62 -27.21
N LYS A 102 -21.30 -4.22 -28.17
CA LYS A 102 -20.01 -4.87 -28.40
C LYS A 102 -19.13 -4.75 -27.18
N ILE A 103 -19.04 -5.84 -26.43
CA ILE A 103 -18.25 -5.93 -25.19
C ILE A 103 -16.76 -5.88 -25.55
N HIS A 104 -16.08 -4.79 -25.19
CA HIS A 104 -14.64 -4.68 -25.30
C HIS A 104 -13.95 -5.37 -24.12
N LYS A 105 -13.20 -6.41 -24.42
CA LYS A 105 -12.37 -7.12 -23.44
C LYS A 105 -11.04 -6.37 -23.23
N ILE A 106 -11.02 -5.48 -22.26
CA ILE A 106 -9.83 -4.69 -21.89
C ILE A 106 -8.98 -5.45 -20.88
N SER A 107 -7.66 -5.36 -20.98
CA SER A 107 -6.74 -5.88 -19.97
C SER A 107 -6.51 -4.84 -18.86
N LEU A 108 -6.12 -5.30 -17.67
CA LEU A 108 -5.76 -4.41 -16.56
C LEU A 108 -4.58 -3.50 -16.95
N ASN A 109 -3.58 -4.07 -17.63
CA ASN A 109 -2.45 -3.30 -18.15
C ASN A 109 -2.89 -2.22 -19.14
N GLU A 110 -3.78 -2.54 -20.07
CA GLU A 110 -4.28 -1.56 -21.07
C GLU A 110 -5.06 -0.42 -20.40
N LEU A 111 -5.91 -0.75 -19.42
CA LEU A 111 -6.64 0.25 -18.64
C LEU A 111 -5.68 1.22 -17.95
N LEU A 112 -4.67 0.70 -17.25
CA LEU A 112 -3.81 1.49 -16.37
C LEU A 112 -2.64 2.19 -17.09
N SER A 113 -2.12 1.59 -18.18
CA SER A 113 -0.98 2.15 -18.92
C SER A 113 -1.37 3.04 -20.09
N LYS A 114 -2.61 2.91 -20.63
CA LYS A 114 -3.06 3.67 -21.80
C LYS A 114 -4.31 4.51 -21.49
N ILE A 115 -5.44 3.85 -21.19
CA ILE A 115 -6.76 4.51 -21.12
C ILE A 115 -6.79 5.59 -20.04
N LEU A 116 -6.38 5.27 -18.80
CA LEU A 116 -6.43 6.23 -17.69
C LEU A 116 -5.42 7.38 -17.81
N PRO A 117 -4.16 7.16 -18.25
CA PRO A 117 -3.24 8.27 -18.51
C PRO A 117 -3.72 9.22 -19.62
N GLU A 118 -4.40 8.69 -20.67
CA GLU A 118 -5.00 9.52 -21.72
C GLU A 118 -6.04 10.48 -21.14
N LEU A 119 -6.89 10.04 -20.21
CA LEU A 119 -7.91 10.90 -19.57
C LEU A 119 -7.32 12.16 -18.93
N SER A 120 -6.07 12.09 -18.44
CA SER A 120 -5.40 13.24 -17.81
C SER A 120 -4.97 14.32 -18.82
N LYS A 121 -4.99 14.01 -20.12
CA LYS A 121 -4.57 14.90 -21.22
C LYS A 121 -5.75 15.52 -21.96
N LEU A 122 -6.96 14.98 -21.75
CA LEU A 122 -8.17 15.42 -22.43
C LEU A 122 -8.77 16.66 -21.75
N ASN A 123 -9.44 17.49 -22.53
CA ASN A 123 -10.30 18.54 -21.98
C ASN A 123 -11.55 17.92 -21.32
N GLU A 124 -12.35 18.74 -20.63
CA GLU A 124 -13.47 18.23 -19.82
C GLU A 124 -14.53 17.52 -20.69
N GLU A 125 -14.88 18.05 -21.84
CA GLU A 125 -15.88 17.43 -22.72
C GLU A 125 -15.39 16.10 -23.31
N GLU A 126 -14.16 16.07 -23.79
CA GLU A 126 -13.54 14.83 -24.29
C GLU A 126 -13.43 13.76 -23.19
N LYS A 127 -13.09 14.18 -21.97
CA LYS A 127 -13.01 13.30 -20.80
C LYS A 127 -14.37 12.68 -20.47
N LYS A 128 -15.44 13.47 -20.47
CA LYS A 128 -16.82 13.00 -20.27
C LYS A 128 -17.20 11.96 -21.31
N LEU A 129 -16.99 12.26 -22.58
CA LEU A 129 -17.29 11.34 -23.69
C LEU A 129 -16.47 10.05 -23.59
N ARG A 130 -15.20 10.13 -23.19
CA ARG A 130 -14.34 8.97 -23.03
C ARG A 130 -14.79 8.07 -21.91
N ILE A 131 -15.15 8.63 -20.73
CA ILE A 131 -15.68 7.86 -19.60
C ILE A 131 -17.02 7.22 -19.94
N LYS A 132 -17.94 7.97 -20.59
CA LYS A 132 -19.20 7.43 -21.10
C LYS A 132 -18.97 6.23 -22.00
N LYS A 133 -18.09 6.36 -23.00
CA LYS A 133 -17.75 5.28 -23.91
C LYS A 133 -17.22 4.04 -23.19
N VAL A 134 -16.40 4.22 -22.16
CA VAL A 134 -15.94 3.10 -21.33
C VAL A 134 -17.10 2.43 -20.58
N TRP A 135 -17.99 3.19 -19.96
CA TRP A 135 -19.19 2.64 -19.31
C TRP A 135 -20.09 1.85 -20.26
N GLU A 136 -20.24 2.30 -21.51
CA GLU A 136 -21.08 1.65 -22.53
C GLU A 136 -20.43 0.40 -23.11
N THR A 137 -19.11 0.29 -23.09
CA THR A 137 -18.38 -0.81 -23.76
C THR A 137 -17.79 -1.84 -22.81
N LEU A 138 -17.62 -1.50 -21.52
CA LEU A 138 -17.15 -2.45 -20.50
C LEU A 138 -18.27 -3.41 -20.08
N PRO A 139 -17.94 -4.69 -19.83
CA PRO A 139 -18.83 -5.61 -19.14
C PRO A 139 -19.28 -5.06 -17.78
N ALA A 140 -20.54 -5.32 -17.41
CA ALA A 140 -21.14 -4.77 -16.19
C ALA A 140 -20.38 -5.14 -14.91
N GLU A 141 -19.78 -6.33 -14.87
CA GLU A 141 -18.94 -6.83 -13.76
C GLU A 141 -17.67 -6.00 -13.53
N ASN A 142 -17.23 -5.23 -14.54
CA ASN A 142 -16.02 -4.41 -14.46
C ASN A 142 -16.28 -2.94 -14.09
N HIS A 143 -17.54 -2.50 -14.07
CA HIS A 143 -17.86 -1.10 -13.78
C HIS A 143 -17.40 -0.66 -12.41
N LEU A 144 -17.59 -1.50 -11.37
CA LEU A 144 -17.17 -1.17 -10.01
C LEU A 144 -15.65 -0.96 -9.95
N THR A 145 -14.90 -1.90 -10.49
CA THR A 145 -13.43 -1.84 -10.50
C THR A 145 -12.94 -0.62 -11.26
N PHE A 146 -13.50 -0.35 -12.43
CA PHE A 146 -13.17 0.85 -13.23
C PHE A 146 -13.44 2.13 -12.44
N ASN A 147 -14.63 2.28 -11.86
CA ASN A 147 -15.04 3.47 -11.12
C ASN A 147 -14.19 3.68 -9.85
N LYS A 148 -13.84 2.60 -9.11
CA LYS A 148 -12.95 2.64 -7.94
C LYS A 148 -11.53 3.09 -8.32
N ILE A 149 -10.97 2.58 -9.42
CA ILE A 149 -9.65 3.00 -9.92
C ILE A 149 -9.70 4.46 -10.38
N LEU A 150 -10.74 4.85 -11.10
CA LEU A 150 -10.94 6.20 -11.62
C LEU A 150 -11.01 7.26 -10.51
N THR A 151 -11.70 6.95 -9.41
CA THR A 151 -11.85 7.83 -8.25
C THR A 151 -10.71 7.71 -7.23
N GLY A 152 -9.79 6.77 -7.39
CA GLY A 152 -8.71 6.52 -6.44
C GLY A 152 -9.18 5.99 -5.08
N THR A 153 -10.38 5.40 -5.00
CA THR A 153 -11.00 4.85 -3.78
C THR A 153 -10.86 3.33 -3.69
N PHE A 154 -9.79 2.79 -4.27
CA PHE A 154 -9.56 1.35 -4.32
C PHE A 154 -9.07 0.81 -2.97
N ARG A 155 -9.99 0.32 -2.13
CA ARG A 155 -9.69 -0.29 -0.82
C ARG A 155 -10.43 -1.61 -0.70
N VAL A 156 -9.69 -2.70 -0.48
CA VAL A 156 -10.23 -4.09 -0.35
C VAL A 156 -9.75 -4.78 0.93
N GLY A 157 -9.35 -4.03 1.94
CA GLY A 157 -8.86 -4.62 3.19
C GLY A 157 -7.66 -5.56 2.99
N VAL A 158 -6.79 -5.25 2.03
CA VAL A 158 -5.53 -5.96 1.77
C VAL A 158 -4.38 -5.06 2.14
N SER A 159 -3.57 -5.49 3.10
CA SER A 159 -2.34 -4.80 3.49
C SER A 159 -1.16 -5.23 2.61
N VAL A 160 -0.09 -4.44 2.60
CA VAL A 160 1.18 -4.82 1.96
C VAL A 160 1.68 -6.14 2.53
N GLY A 161 1.60 -6.34 3.86
CA GLY A 161 1.99 -7.59 4.51
C GLY A 161 1.21 -8.81 4.02
N LEU A 162 -0.09 -8.67 3.68
CA LEU A 162 -0.87 -9.77 3.12
C LEU A 162 -0.38 -10.17 1.73
N ILE A 163 -0.04 -9.19 0.89
CA ILE A 163 0.54 -9.43 -0.45
C ILE A 163 1.90 -10.10 -0.31
N THR A 164 2.76 -9.58 0.57
CA THR A 164 4.07 -10.15 0.89
C THR A 164 3.94 -11.62 1.29
N LYS A 165 3.06 -11.95 2.24
CA LYS A 165 2.78 -13.33 2.66
C LYS A 165 2.29 -14.22 1.52
N SER A 166 1.42 -13.69 0.66
CA SER A 166 0.87 -14.45 -0.46
C SER A 166 1.96 -14.81 -1.48
N ILE A 167 2.83 -13.86 -1.81
CA ILE A 167 3.95 -14.09 -2.73
C ILE A 167 4.98 -15.01 -2.09
N ALA A 168 5.38 -14.76 -0.84
CA ALA A 168 6.33 -15.57 -0.10
C ALA A 168 5.93 -17.06 -0.06
N LYS A 169 4.66 -17.32 0.30
CA LYS A 169 4.12 -18.69 0.28
C LYS A 169 4.03 -19.29 -1.13
N LEU A 170 3.75 -18.47 -2.15
CA LEU A 170 3.63 -18.96 -3.52
C LEU A 170 4.96 -19.43 -4.10
N ILE A 171 6.05 -18.70 -3.83
CA ILE A 171 7.36 -19.01 -4.38
C ILE A 171 8.30 -19.69 -3.38
N ASN A 172 7.84 -19.92 -2.14
CA ASN A 172 8.56 -20.54 -1.03
C ASN A 172 9.85 -19.79 -0.66
N ILE A 173 9.72 -18.50 -0.37
CA ILE A 173 10.79 -17.59 0.08
C ILE A 173 10.32 -16.85 1.32
N ASP A 174 11.24 -16.41 2.16
CA ASP A 174 10.95 -15.65 3.39
C ASP A 174 10.22 -14.34 3.09
N GLU A 175 9.25 -13.99 3.97
CA GLU A 175 8.43 -12.78 3.84
C GLU A 175 9.28 -11.51 3.84
N GLU A 176 10.37 -11.47 4.60
CA GLU A 176 11.28 -10.34 4.70
C GLU A 176 11.98 -10.02 3.36
N ILE A 177 12.32 -11.06 2.57
CA ILE A 177 12.92 -10.89 1.25
C ILE A 177 11.89 -10.29 0.28
N ILE A 178 10.66 -10.79 0.29
CA ILE A 178 9.59 -10.23 -0.54
C ILE A 178 9.26 -8.79 -0.10
N SER A 179 9.24 -8.54 1.20
CA SER A 179 9.07 -7.19 1.74
C SER A 179 10.17 -6.26 1.21
N HIS A 180 11.43 -6.67 1.25
CA HIS A 180 12.55 -5.94 0.69
C HIS A 180 12.37 -5.65 -0.81
N ARG A 181 12.00 -6.66 -1.61
CA ARG A 181 11.76 -6.52 -3.05
C ARG A 181 10.59 -5.58 -3.41
N LEU A 182 9.60 -5.46 -2.52
CA LEU A 182 8.47 -4.54 -2.69
C LEU A 182 8.78 -3.09 -2.30
N MET A 183 9.97 -2.83 -1.77
CA MET A 183 10.36 -1.50 -1.34
C MET A 183 10.62 -0.53 -2.49
N GLY A 184 10.62 0.76 -2.14
CA GLY A 184 10.90 1.84 -3.07
C GLY A 184 9.76 2.07 -4.07
N ASP A 185 10.12 2.65 -5.20
CA ASP A 185 9.19 2.94 -6.30
C ASP A 185 8.95 1.68 -7.14
N PHE A 186 8.09 0.80 -6.66
CA PHE A 186 7.63 -0.33 -7.46
C PHE A 186 6.82 0.21 -8.66
N LYS A 187 7.44 0.17 -9.84
CA LYS A 187 6.79 0.55 -11.11
C LYS A 187 6.35 -0.73 -11.82
N PRO A 188 5.05 -0.87 -12.15
CA PRO A 188 4.54 -2.06 -12.79
C PRO A 188 5.22 -2.33 -14.14
N SER A 189 5.94 -3.43 -14.22
CA SER A 189 6.63 -3.92 -15.43
C SER A 189 6.82 -5.43 -15.33
N ILE A 190 7.13 -6.07 -16.46
CA ILE A 190 7.47 -7.51 -16.48
C ILE A 190 8.72 -7.74 -15.64
N ASN A 191 9.75 -6.92 -15.78
CA ASN A 191 10.99 -7.04 -15.02
C ASN A 191 10.76 -6.90 -13.50
N ALA A 192 9.89 -5.96 -13.08
CA ALA A 192 9.53 -5.81 -11.66
C ALA A 192 8.79 -7.04 -11.11
N TYR A 193 7.92 -7.65 -11.92
CA TYR A 193 7.28 -8.90 -11.57
C TYR A 193 8.30 -10.04 -11.46
N GLU A 194 9.15 -10.22 -12.47
CA GLU A 194 10.17 -11.26 -12.49
C GLU A 194 11.14 -11.13 -11.32
N PHE A 195 11.59 -9.92 -10.99
CA PHE A 195 12.40 -9.66 -9.82
C PHE A 195 11.68 -10.07 -8.52
N LEU A 196 10.40 -9.66 -8.38
CA LEU A 196 9.62 -9.95 -7.18
C LEU A 196 9.35 -11.45 -6.99
N PHE A 197 9.12 -12.19 -8.08
CA PHE A 197 8.83 -13.64 -8.08
C PHE A 197 10.06 -14.51 -8.32
N ASN A 198 11.26 -13.92 -8.32
CA ASN A 198 12.49 -14.69 -8.48
C ASN A 198 12.73 -15.57 -7.25
N ARG A 199 13.01 -16.86 -7.47
CA ARG A 199 13.35 -17.79 -6.40
C ARG A 199 14.82 -17.71 -5.97
N ASN A 200 15.69 -17.14 -6.80
CA ASN A 200 17.08 -16.93 -6.46
C ASN A 200 17.22 -15.70 -5.56
N ILE A 201 17.85 -15.88 -4.42
CA ILE A 201 18.12 -14.84 -3.43
C ILE A 201 19.56 -14.40 -3.61
N ASN A 202 19.81 -13.09 -3.74
CA ASN A 202 21.16 -12.58 -3.79
C ASN A 202 21.72 -12.27 -2.37
N LEU A 203 23.03 -12.12 -2.26
CA LEU A 203 23.70 -11.83 -0.97
C LEU A 203 23.24 -10.49 -0.36
N GLU A 204 22.94 -9.49 -1.20
CA GLU A 204 22.47 -8.18 -0.71
C GLU A 204 21.10 -8.29 -0.03
N GLU A 205 20.19 -9.11 -0.56
CA GLU A 205 18.89 -9.36 0.05
C GLU A 205 19.02 -10.06 1.40
N LEU A 206 19.96 -11.02 1.54
CA LEU A 206 20.24 -11.67 2.81
C LEU A 206 20.85 -10.69 3.81
N ASN A 207 21.76 -9.84 3.37
CA ASN A 207 22.46 -8.87 4.22
C ASN A 207 21.54 -7.75 4.74
N SER A 208 20.47 -7.45 4.04
CA SER A 208 19.48 -6.43 4.46
C SER A 208 18.30 -6.97 5.26
N LYS A 209 18.20 -8.30 5.44
CA LYS A 209 17.12 -8.94 6.18
C LYS A 209 17.13 -8.53 7.65
N PRO A 210 15.98 -8.07 8.21
CA PRO A 210 15.90 -7.75 9.63
C PRO A 210 15.93 -9.02 10.49
N PHE A 211 16.40 -8.86 11.70
CA PHE A 211 16.24 -9.89 12.74
C PHE A 211 14.84 -9.81 13.36
N PRO A 212 14.32 -10.92 13.90
CA PRO A 212 13.12 -10.88 14.70
C PRO A 212 13.27 -9.89 15.87
N PHE A 213 12.31 -9.00 16.04
CA PHE A 213 12.31 -8.08 17.18
C PHE A 213 12.02 -8.85 18.47
N LEU A 214 12.90 -8.73 19.46
CA LEU A 214 12.66 -9.27 20.78
C LEU A 214 11.50 -8.50 21.43
N LEU A 215 10.51 -9.24 21.96
CA LEU A 215 9.36 -8.65 22.64
C LEU A 215 9.44 -9.01 24.12
N ALA A 216 9.25 -8.00 24.97
CA ALA A 216 9.09 -8.24 26.39
C ALA A 216 7.88 -9.14 26.67
N ASN A 217 8.03 -10.06 27.59
CA ASN A 217 6.93 -10.90 28.07
C ASN A 217 5.90 -10.06 28.84
N THR A 218 4.67 -10.55 28.92
CA THR A 218 3.64 -9.93 29.76
C THR A 218 4.08 -10.01 31.21
N PHE A 219 4.04 -8.87 31.91
CA PHE A 219 4.33 -8.82 33.33
C PHE A 219 3.20 -9.48 34.11
N GLU A 220 3.54 -10.41 35.00
CA GLU A 220 2.63 -11.03 35.98
C GLU A 220 3.12 -10.77 37.40
N ASP A 221 2.25 -10.37 38.31
CA ASP A 221 2.60 -10.06 39.71
C ASP A 221 3.30 -11.21 40.44
N LYS A 222 3.12 -12.44 39.98
CA LYS A 222 3.78 -13.64 40.55
C LYS A 222 5.30 -13.65 40.31
N ILE A 223 5.79 -12.93 39.29
CA ILE A 223 7.19 -12.90 38.89
C ILE A 223 8.06 -12.17 39.93
N PHE A 224 7.50 -11.26 40.76
CA PHE A 224 8.24 -10.57 41.84
C PHE A 224 8.72 -11.45 42.98
N LYS A 225 8.42 -12.74 42.97
CA LYS A 225 8.97 -13.69 43.96
C LYS A 225 10.42 -14.09 43.67
N ASP A 226 10.87 -13.82 42.42
CA ASP A 226 12.22 -14.09 41.97
C ASP A 226 13.13 -12.90 42.32
N SER A 227 14.45 -13.09 42.25
CA SER A 227 15.41 -12.04 42.57
C SER A 227 15.26 -10.87 41.59
N ILE A 228 15.22 -9.63 42.09
CA ILE A 228 15.20 -8.42 41.27
C ILE A 228 16.38 -8.36 40.28
N ASN A 229 17.46 -9.05 40.56
CA ASN A 229 18.66 -9.14 39.75
C ASN A 229 18.45 -9.96 38.45
N ASP A 230 17.35 -10.70 38.37
CA ASP A 230 17.01 -11.49 37.18
C ASP A 230 16.21 -10.67 36.15
N PHE A 231 15.97 -9.38 36.41
CA PHE A 231 15.20 -8.49 35.55
C PHE A 231 16.07 -7.36 34.99
N GLN A 232 15.86 -7.06 33.71
CA GLN A 232 16.36 -5.86 33.06
C GLN A 232 15.25 -4.80 33.03
N PHE A 233 15.54 -3.60 33.55
CA PHE A 233 14.61 -2.46 33.55
C PHE A 233 15.05 -1.45 32.51
N GLU A 234 14.14 -1.11 31.59
CA GLU A 234 14.39 -0.20 30.50
C GLU A 234 13.35 0.90 30.45
N TRP A 235 13.73 2.08 29.94
CA TRP A 235 12.77 3.13 29.67
C TRP A 235 11.88 2.72 28.50
N LYS A 236 10.56 2.82 28.71
CA LYS A 236 9.60 2.63 27.62
C LYS A 236 9.38 3.95 26.90
N TYR A 237 10.11 4.13 25.81
CA TYR A 237 9.92 5.28 24.93
C TYR A 237 8.66 5.13 24.08
N ASP A 238 8.00 6.26 23.80
CA ASP A 238 6.82 6.32 22.91
C ASP A 238 7.23 6.92 21.56
N GLY A 239 7.76 6.09 20.71
CA GLY A 239 8.25 6.45 19.39
C GLY A 239 7.95 5.40 18.33
N ILE A 240 8.90 5.16 17.45
CA ILE A 240 8.85 4.10 16.44
C ILE A 240 10.03 3.18 16.68
N ARG A 241 9.75 1.94 17.04
CA ARG A 241 10.79 0.92 17.12
C ARG A 241 11.31 0.61 15.75
N ILE A 242 12.60 0.76 15.57
CA ILE A 242 13.31 0.44 14.32
C ILE A 242 14.55 -0.40 14.62
N GLN A 243 14.89 -1.23 13.65
CA GLN A 243 16.16 -1.94 13.59
C GLN A 243 17.02 -1.29 12.50
N VAL A 244 18.21 -0.84 12.89
CA VAL A 244 19.21 -0.28 11.98
C VAL A 244 20.21 -1.36 11.66
N ILE A 245 20.28 -1.75 10.39
CA ILE A 245 21.20 -2.80 9.92
C ILE A 245 22.18 -2.17 8.95
N LYS A 246 23.46 -2.23 9.26
CA LYS A 246 24.53 -1.91 8.33
C LYS A 246 25.36 -3.16 8.05
N ARG A 247 25.42 -3.56 6.77
CA ARG A 247 26.19 -4.71 6.30
C ARG A 247 26.76 -4.44 4.92
N SER A 248 28.01 -4.74 4.74
CA SER A 248 28.70 -4.60 3.45
C SER A 248 28.48 -3.22 2.80
N GLY A 249 28.50 -2.16 3.60
CA GLY A 249 28.28 -0.77 3.16
C GLY A 249 26.82 -0.36 2.94
N ASN A 250 25.86 -1.29 2.99
CA ASN A 250 24.44 -1.01 2.84
C ASN A 250 23.78 -0.78 4.20
N LEU A 251 22.97 0.29 4.31
CA LEU A 251 22.22 0.62 5.52
C LEU A 251 20.73 0.47 5.29
N SER A 252 20.07 -0.26 6.20
CA SER A 252 18.62 -0.49 6.17
C SER A 252 17.99 -0.13 7.50
N LEU A 253 16.90 0.65 7.48
CA LEU A 253 16.09 1.03 8.63
C LEU A 253 14.75 0.28 8.56
N TRP A 254 14.55 -0.71 9.42
CA TRP A 254 13.36 -1.52 9.44
C TRP A 254 12.45 -1.18 10.61
N THR A 255 11.17 -0.94 10.37
CA THR A 255 10.18 -0.85 11.44
C THR A 255 9.79 -2.24 11.95
N ARG A 256 9.19 -2.31 13.15
CA ARG A 256 8.59 -3.54 13.68
C ARG A 256 7.56 -4.17 12.74
N GLY A 257 6.90 -3.37 11.91
CA GLY A 257 5.97 -3.82 10.88
C GLY A 257 6.63 -4.31 9.59
N GLN A 258 7.96 -4.51 9.59
CA GLN A 258 8.75 -4.92 8.42
C GLN A 258 8.66 -3.94 7.24
N GLU A 259 8.55 -2.65 7.53
CA GLU A 259 8.61 -1.60 6.52
C GLU A 259 9.99 -0.95 6.52
N LEU A 260 10.59 -0.79 5.33
CA LEU A 260 11.83 -0.03 5.17
C LEU A 260 11.52 1.47 5.16
N VAL A 261 12.15 2.21 6.07
CA VAL A 261 11.86 3.64 6.26
C VAL A 261 13.06 4.55 5.98
N ASN A 262 14.07 4.07 5.24
CA ASN A 262 15.25 4.86 4.88
C ASN A 262 14.90 6.24 4.30
N LYS A 263 13.94 6.30 3.38
CA LYS A 263 13.52 7.55 2.74
C LYS A 263 12.80 8.52 3.68
N SER A 264 12.18 8.01 4.75
CA SER A 264 11.47 8.83 5.75
C SER A 264 12.42 9.47 6.76
N PHE A 265 13.64 8.92 6.90
CA PHE A 265 14.64 9.38 7.87
C PHE A 265 16.04 9.53 7.24
N PRO A 266 16.19 10.36 6.18
CA PRO A 266 17.44 10.49 5.45
C PRO A 266 18.59 11.01 6.31
N GLU A 267 18.31 11.86 7.32
CA GLU A 267 19.31 12.37 8.26
C GLU A 267 19.90 11.27 9.16
N LEU A 268 19.10 10.24 9.51
CA LEU A 268 19.60 9.09 10.26
C LEU A 268 20.45 8.20 9.36
N VAL A 269 20.00 7.96 8.13
CA VAL A 269 20.75 7.20 7.13
C VAL A 269 22.11 7.83 6.89
N GLU A 270 22.18 9.15 6.70
CA GLU A 270 23.42 9.89 6.47
C GLU A 270 24.41 9.71 7.64
N LYS A 271 23.94 9.92 8.88
CA LYS A 271 24.76 9.78 10.07
C LYS A 271 25.25 8.35 10.32
N MET A 272 24.35 7.37 10.21
CA MET A 272 24.70 5.98 10.47
C MET A 272 25.57 5.36 9.37
N SER A 273 25.44 5.84 8.13
CA SER A 273 26.28 5.39 7.01
C SER A 273 27.75 5.76 7.22
N SER A 274 28.06 6.83 7.97
CA SER A 274 29.43 7.27 8.25
C SER A 274 30.17 6.38 9.23
N ILE A 275 29.49 5.54 10.03
CA ILE A 275 30.12 4.55 10.91
C ILE A 275 30.80 3.51 10.01
N LYS A 276 32.07 3.16 10.29
CA LYS A 276 32.83 2.26 9.41
C LYS A 276 32.42 0.80 9.53
N ASP A 277 32.13 0.37 10.76
CA ASP A 277 31.84 -1.03 11.06
C ASP A 277 30.44 -1.44 10.62
N ASP A 278 30.27 -2.72 10.34
CA ASP A 278 28.96 -3.36 10.19
C ASP A 278 28.34 -3.54 11.58
N PHE A 279 27.04 -3.29 11.68
CA PHE A 279 26.31 -3.39 12.95
C PHE A 279 24.83 -3.68 12.74
N VAL A 280 24.19 -4.15 13.78
CA VAL A 280 22.74 -4.23 13.94
C VAL A 280 22.39 -3.59 15.25
N LEU A 281 21.47 -2.63 15.23
CA LEU A 281 20.99 -1.94 16.42
C LEU A 281 19.46 -1.98 16.45
N ASP A 282 18.90 -2.36 17.58
CA ASP A 282 17.47 -2.21 17.86
C ASP A 282 17.26 -1.02 18.80
N GLY A 283 16.24 -0.22 18.53
CA GLY A 283 16.03 0.99 19.30
C GLY A 283 14.76 1.74 18.94
N GLU A 284 14.56 2.85 19.61
CA GLU A 284 13.40 3.71 19.42
C GLU A 284 13.77 5.02 18.75
N LEU A 285 13.04 5.38 17.72
CA LEU A 285 13.15 6.63 17.02
C LEU A 285 12.15 7.64 17.58
N LEU A 286 12.66 8.78 18.05
CA LEU A 286 11.88 9.84 18.70
C LEU A 286 12.04 11.17 17.98
N VAL A 287 11.00 12.00 17.99
CA VAL A 287 11.18 13.44 17.75
C VAL A 287 11.68 14.09 19.02
N TRP A 288 12.73 14.90 18.91
CA TRP A 288 13.44 15.42 20.06
C TRP A 288 13.45 16.95 20.13
N ASN A 289 13.19 17.47 21.31
CA ASN A 289 13.36 18.89 21.59
C ASN A 289 14.75 19.15 22.16
N PHE A 290 15.68 19.57 21.32
CA PHE A 290 17.07 19.82 21.73
C PHE A 290 17.23 20.98 22.71
N LYS A 291 16.27 21.93 22.78
CA LYS A 291 16.32 23.05 23.72
C LYS A 291 16.02 22.57 25.15
N ASN A 292 15.03 21.70 25.27
CA ASN A 292 14.56 21.21 26.59
C ASN A 292 15.11 19.83 26.93
N GLN A 293 15.87 19.19 26.02
CA GLN A 293 16.45 17.85 26.18
C GLN A 293 15.40 16.77 26.54
N VAL A 294 14.25 16.81 25.84
CA VAL A 294 13.14 15.86 26.08
C VAL A 294 12.56 15.32 24.77
N ALA A 295 12.03 14.10 24.83
CA ALA A 295 11.22 13.55 23.75
C ALA A 295 9.94 14.37 23.60
N MET A 296 9.55 14.58 22.34
CA MET A 296 8.27 15.19 22.00
C MET A 296 7.18 14.12 21.91
N ASP A 297 5.93 14.56 22.07
CA ASP A 297 4.76 13.70 21.93
C ASP A 297 4.76 12.92 20.61
N PHE A 298 4.24 11.68 20.63
CA PHE A 298 4.18 10.78 19.46
C PHE A 298 3.44 11.40 18.25
N SER A 299 2.52 12.33 18.47
CA SER A 299 1.83 13.04 17.39
C SER A 299 2.79 13.80 16.45
N PHE A 300 3.95 14.24 16.95
CA PHE A 300 5.00 14.84 16.12
C PHE A 300 5.73 13.79 15.28
N MET A 301 5.92 12.57 15.81
CA MET A 301 6.47 11.46 15.05
C MET A 301 5.54 11.03 13.91
N GLN A 302 4.22 11.02 14.13
CA GLN A 302 3.25 10.75 13.07
C GLN A 302 3.36 11.75 11.90
N LYS A 303 3.67 13.03 12.18
CA LYS A 303 3.91 14.03 11.13
C LYS A 303 5.16 13.76 10.31
N ARG A 304 6.11 12.99 10.86
CA ARG A 304 7.33 12.56 10.19
C ARG A 304 7.09 11.30 9.34
N ILE A 305 6.57 10.24 9.93
CA ILE A 305 6.44 8.92 9.28
C ILE A 305 5.47 8.94 8.10
N ASN A 306 4.42 9.77 8.17
CA ASN A 306 3.47 9.92 7.08
C ASN A 306 4.06 10.57 5.82
N ARG A 307 5.33 10.98 5.86
CA ARG A 307 6.05 11.61 4.74
C ARG A 307 7.15 10.69 4.22
N LYS A 308 6.92 10.10 3.06
CA LYS A 308 7.91 9.21 2.39
C LYS A 308 9.24 9.90 2.05
N SER A 309 9.27 11.23 1.95
CA SER A 309 10.47 12.03 1.68
C SER A 309 10.31 13.40 2.33
N PRO A 310 10.70 13.56 3.59
CA PRO A 310 10.55 14.82 4.30
C PRO A 310 11.53 15.87 3.77
N THR A 311 11.04 17.10 3.58
CA THR A 311 11.88 18.24 3.20
C THR A 311 12.83 18.63 4.35
N ARG A 312 13.92 19.34 4.04
CA ARG A 312 14.86 19.85 5.06
C ARG A 312 14.17 20.72 6.13
N SER A 313 13.11 21.47 5.76
CA SER A 313 12.32 22.26 6.70
C SER A 313 11.60 21.36 7.71
N ILE A 314 11.01 20.24 7.28
CA ILE A 314 10.35 19.26 8.15
C ILE A 314 11.36 18.54 9.06
N GLN A 315 12.54 18.19 8.55
CA GLN A 315 13.62 17.58 9.34
C GLN A 315 14.06 18.52 10.46
N LYS A 316 14.22 19.83 10.16
CA LYS A 316 14.59 20.85 11.16
C LYS A 316 13.47 21.12 12.17
N LYS A 317 12.21 21.11 11.72
CA LYS A 317 11.04 21.37 12.60
C LYS A 317 10.75 20.23 13.56
N TYR A 318 11.00 19.00 13.11
CA TYR A 318 10.78 17.76 13.86
C TYR A 318 12.06 16.91 13.83
N PRO A 319 13.14 17.38 14.48
CA PRO A 319 14.39 16.65 14.46
C PRO A 319 14.26 15.34 15.24
N ILE A 320 14.98 14.33 14.78
CA ILE A 320 14.91 12.99 15.36
C ILE A 320 16.18 12.62 16.12
N ILE A 321 16.03 11.76 17.10
CA ILE A 321 17.11 10.98 17.70
C ILE A 321 16.75 9.49 17.63
N PHE A 322 17.78 8.67 17.61
CA PHE A 322 17.67 7.22 17.74
C PHE A 322 18.29 6.79 19.06
N ILE A 323 17.53 6.12 19.91
CA ILE A 323 17.99 5.57 21.17
C ILE A 323 18.10 4.06 20.96
N ALA A 324 19.34 3.57 20.83
CA ALA A 324 19.62 2.15 20.79
C ALA A 324 19.57 1.57 22.20
N TYR A 325 18.96 0.41 22.35
CA TYR A 325 18.90 -0.32 23.62
C TYR A 325 19.28 -1.82 23.46
N ASP A 326 19.46 -2.30 22.20
CA ASP A 326 19.94 -3.65 21.89
C ASP A 326 20.79 -3.65 20.60
#